data_da07dc8425b326bcdbe75a4fb8790c41
#
_entry.id   da07dc8425b326bcdbe75a4fb8790c41
#
_cell.length_a   1.000
_cell.length_b   1.000
_cell.length_c   1.000
_cell.angle_alpha   90.00
_cell.angle_beta   90.00
_cell.angle_gamma   90.00
#
_symmetry.space_group_name_H-M   'P 1'
#
loop_
_entity.id
_entity.type
_entity.pdbx_description
1 polymer ?
#
loop_
_entity_poly.entity_id
_entity_poly.type
_entity_poly.pdbx_seq_one_letter_code
_entity_poly.pdbx_strand_id
1 'polypeptide(L)'
;MTKIYLIRHGESQANYDNKNNHAYFSGQLDSPLTAKGINSAKKLRDYFNNIEMNIIYSSDSIRARETCKHGFSSDTPLIISKLLRERSLGDFEGKRIEDVKKDKRYIKFFNDSNFTEFRHSFHQKAPFGENYLDVYKRIQIFFNQIFLNENHSSVIIAHQTTIRCCLLYLREISKEEVFNLRIPNCEPIIVDIKKGVIYERCIE
;
A
#
# COMPACT_ATOMS: atom_id res chain seq x y z
N MET A 1 3.02 -17.99 17.63
CA MET A 1 3.82 -17.46 16.49
C MET A 1 3.11 -16.20 16.00
N THR A 2 3.81 -15.09 15.90
CA THR A 2 3.22 -13.80 15.50
C THR A 2 3.01 -13.79 13.99
N LYS A 3 1.79 -13.48 13.53
CA LYS A 3 1.47 -13.39 12.10
C LYS A 3 1.05 -11.97 11.71
N ILE A 4 1.54 -11.52 10.57
CA ILE A 4 1.08 -10.29 9.94
C ILE A 4 0.38 -10.65 8.63
N TYR A 5 -0.86 -10.19 8.47
CA TYR A 5 -1.62 -10.30 7.23
C TYR A 5 -1.59 -8.95 6.51
N LEU A 6 -0.83 -8.87 5.42
CA LEU A 6 -0.75 -7.69 4.57
C LEU A 6 -1.85 -7.78 3.52
N ILE A 7 -2.75 -6.80 3.48
CA ILE A 7 -3.92 -6.79 2.60
C ILE A 7 -3.98 -5.47 1.83
N ARG A 8 -3.97 -5.56 0.51
CA ARG A 8 -4.30 -4.42 -0.32
C ARG A 8 -5.80 -4.15 -0.26
N HIS A 9 -6.20 -2.89 -0.12
CA HIS A 9 -7.60 -2.47 -0.16
C HIS A 9 -8.37 -3.09 -1.34
N GLY A 10 -9.69 -3.20 -1.24
CA GLY A 10 -10.57 -3.66 -2.32
C GLY A 10 -10.47 -2.78 -3.58
N GLU A 11 -10.96 -3.26 -4.71
CA GLU A 11 -10.95 -2.48 -5.95
C GLU A 11 -11.65 -1.13 -5.72
N SER A 12 -10.92 -0.03 -5.94
CA SER A 12 -11.46 1.33 -5.86
C SER A 12 -11.89 1.84 -7.23
N GLN A 13 -12.69 2.93 -7.26
CA GLN A 13 -13.08 3.57 -8.50
C GLN A 13 -11.85 3.96 -9.33
N ALA A 14 -10.80 4.49 -8.70
CA ALA A 14 -9.54 4.79 -9.38
C ALA A 14 -8.87 3.55 -10.00
N ASN A 15 -8.97 2.38 -9.35
CA ASN A 15 -8.45 1.14 -9.95
C ASN A 15 -9.27 0.72 -11.17
N TYR A 16 -10.59 0.87 -11.10
CA TYR A 16 -11.50 0.57 -12.20
C TYR A 16 -11.24 1.49 -13.40
N ASP A 17 -11.20 2.80 -13.18
CA ASP A 17 -10.98 3.81 -14.23
C ASP A 17 -9.64 3.58 -14.94
N ASN A 18 -8.56 3.33 -14.18
CA ASN A 18 -7.23 3.08 -14.73
C ASN A 18 -7.15 1.80 -15.58
N LYS A 19 -8.06 0.83 -15.39
CA LYS A 19 -8.15 -0.36 -16.22
C LYS A 19 -8.98 -0.15 -17.49
N ASN A 20 -9.89 0.83 -17.49
CA ASN A 20 -10.87 1.05 -18.54
C ASN A 20 -10.57 2.33 -19.37
N ASN A 21 -9.31 2.56 -19.72
CA ASN A 21 -8.85 3.65 -20.60
C ASN A 21 -9.01 5.08 -20.07
N HIS A 22 -9.26 5.27 -18.78
CA HIS A 22 -9.27 6.58 -18.12
C HIS A 22 -8.06 6.76 -17.21
N ALA A 23 -6.88 6.34 -17.67
CA ALA A 23 -5.67 6.27 -16.86
C ALA A 23 -5.22 7.64 -16.35
N TYR A 24 -5.20 7.79 -15.04
CA TYR A 24 -4.68 8.95 -14.34
C TYR A 24 -3.78 8.55 -13.17
N PHE A 25 -3.03 9.52 -12.67
CA PHE A 25 -2.16 9.35 -11.52
C PHE A 25 -2.99 9.38 -10.23
N SER A 26 -3.32 8.23 -9.66
CA SER A 26 -4.19 8.17 -8.48
C SER A 26 -3.48 8.48 -7.17
N GLY A 27 -2.26 7.97 -6.95
CA GLY A 27 -1.48 8.22 -5.72
C GLY A 27 -2.31 8.14 -4.44
N GLN A 28 -2.31 9.23 -3.68
CA GLN A 28 -3.08 9.39 -2.44
C GLN A 28 -4.50 9.97 -2.64
N LEU A 29 -4.91 10.19 -3.90
CA LEU A 29 -6.26 10.67 -4.19
C LEU A 29 -7.31 9.76 -3.54
N ASP A 30 -8.28 10.35 -2.87
CA ASP A 30 -9.39 9.61 -2.29
C ASP A 30 -10.33 9.07 -3.38
N SER A 31 -10.61 7.80 -3.26
CA SER A 31 -11.42 7.06 -4.21
C SER A 31 -12.13 5.92 -3.45
N PRO A 32 -13.47 5.88 -3.45
CA PRO A 32 -14.24 4.85 -2.76
C PRO A 32 -14.07 3.48 -3.44
N LEU A 33 -14.49 2.42 -2.76
CA LEU A 33 -14.55 1.08 -3.34
C LEU A 33 -15.64 1.01 -4.42
N THR A 34 -15.40 0.20 -5.45
CA THR A 34 -16.45 -0.25 -6.36
C THR A 34 -17.34 -1.29 -5.68
N ALA A 35 -18.51 -1.61 -6.25
CA ALA A 35 -19.34 -2.73 -5.78
C ALA A 35 -18.56 -4.04 -5.73
N LYS A 36 -17.67 -4.27 -6.72
CA LYS A 36 -16.77 -5.43 -6.75
C LYS A 36 -15.76 -5.38 -5.61
N GLY A 37 -15.20 -4.19 -5.32
CA GLY A 37 -14.29 -3.99 -4.20
C GLY A 37 -14.95 -4.28 -2.86
N ILE A 38 -16.18 -3.82 -2.65
CA ILE A 38 -16.99 -4.11 -1.46
C ILE A 38 -17.23 -5.62 -1.32
N ASN A 39 -17.63 -6.30 -2.41
CA ASN A 39 -17.86 -7.75 -2.39
C ASN A 39 -16.57 -8.53 -2.09
N SER A 40 -15.43 -8.09 -2.61
CA SER A 40 -14.13 -8.69 -2.29
C SER A 40 -13.74 -8.47 -0.83
N ALA A 41 -14.02 -7.27 -0.28
CA ALA A 41 -13.78 -6.98 1.12
C ALA A 41 -14.66 -7.87 2.05
N LYS A 42 -15.94 -8.09 1.70
CA LYS A 42 -16.82 -8.98 2.48
C LYS A 42 -16.29 -10.41 2.59
N LYS A 43 -15.61 -10.93 1.56
CA LYS A 43 -14.99 -12.26 1.61
C LYS A 43 -13.86 -12.38 2.63
N LEU A 44 -13.23 -11.27 3.02
CA LEU A 44 -12.25 -11.27 4.10
C LEU A 44 -12.88 -11.66 5.44
N ARG A 45 -14.15 -11.31 5.67
CA ARG A 45 -14.87 -11.72 6.88
C ARG A 45 -14.96 -13.25 6.99
N ASP A 46 -15.27 -13.93 5.89
CA ASP A 46 -15.34 -15.40 5.86
C ASP A 46 -13.94 -16.00 6.05
N TYR A 47 -12.93 -15.42 5.40
CA TYR A 47 -11.54 -15.86 5.52
C TYR A 47 -11.03 -15.77 6.97
N PHE A 48 -11.36 -14.69 7.68
CA PHE A 48 -10.88 -14.45 9.05
C PHE A 48 -11.84 -14.98 10.14
N ASN A 49 -12.96 -15.63 9.77
CA ASN A 49 -13.98 -16.08 10.74
C ASN A 49 -13.43 -16.98 11.85
N ASN A 50 -12.44 -17.83 11.53
CA ASN A 50 -11.82 -18.76 12.49
C ASN A 50 -10.36 -18.37 12.81
N ILE A 51 -9.95 -17.15 12.51
CA ILE A 51 -8.61 -16.64 12.80
C ILE A 51 -8.75 -15.55 13.85
N GLU A 52 -8.18 -15.77 15.02
CA GLU A 52 -8.13 -14.75 16.08
C GLU A 52 -7.27 -13.58 15.62
N MET A 53 -7.90 -12.41 15.54
CA MET A 53 -7.27 -11.17 15.12
C MET A 53 -7.22 -10.21 16.29
N ASN A 54 -6.02 -9.82 16.71
CA ASN A 54 -5.83 -8.96 17.86
C ASN A 54 -5.98 -7.48 17.52
N ILE A 55 -5.55 -7.07 16.31
CA ILE A 55 -5.56 -5.67 15.91
C ILE A 55 -5.51 -5.52 14.39
N ILE A 56 -6.17 -4.48 13.89
CA ILE A 56 -6.12 -4.04 12.50
C ILE A 56 -5.44 -2.67 12.43
N TYR A 57 -4.42 -2.55 11.62
CA TYR A 57 -3.83 -1.28 11.21
C TYR A 57 -4.31 -0.93 9.80
N SER A 58 -4.76 0.28 9.57
CA SER A 58 -5.25 0.70 8.26
C SER A 58 -4.72 2.07 7.85
N SER A 59 -4.47 2.23 6.55
CA SER A 59 -4.37 3.55 5.95
C SER A 59 -5.64 4.36 6.23
N ASP A 60 -5.50 5.67 6.35
CA ASP A 60 -6.61 6.61 6.53
C ASP A 60 -7.39 6.91 5.24
N SER A 61 -6.95 6.41 4.07
CA SER A 61 -7.66 6.58 2.80
C SER A 61 -9.05 5.92 2.81
N ILE A 62 -10.02 6.51 2.12
CA ILE A 62 -11.41 6.00 2.06
C ILE A 62 -11.45 4.53 1.67
N ARG A 63 -10.74 4.12 0.59
CA ARG A 63 -10.74 2.72 0.09
C ARG A 63 -10.19 1.71 1.11
N ALA A 64 -9.22 2.09 1.93
CA ALA A 64 -8.68 1.22 2.98
C ALA A 64 -9.67 1.10 4.15
N ARG A 65 -10.24 2.22 4.59
CA ARG A 65 -11.24 2.27 5.66
C ARG A 65 -12.52 1.51 5.29
N GLU A 66 -12.99 1.64 4.04
CA GLU A 66 -14.14 0.88 3.55
C GLU A 66 -13.82 -0.63 3.49
N THR A 67 -12.58 -1.00 3.12
CA THR A 67 -12.16 -2.41 3.18
C THR A 67 -12.22 -2.93 4.61
N CYS A 68 -11.76 -2.17 5.61
CA CYS A 68 -11.92 -2.54 7.03
C CYS A 68 -13.39 -2.71 7.39
N LYS A 69 -14.21 -1.71 7.11
CA LYS A 69 -15.63 -1.68 7.46
C LYS A 69 -16.41 -2.90 6.92
N HIS A 70 -16.11 -3.32 5.69
CA HIS A 70 -16.82 -4.42 5.06
C HIS A 70 -16.20 -5.79 5.35
N GLY A 71 -14.90 -5.84 5.62
CA GLY A 71 -14.12 -7.08 5.75
C GLY A 71 -13.95 -7.60 7.18
N PHE A 72 -14.21 -6.78 8.19
CA PHE A 72 -13.91 -7.17 9.58
C PHE A 72 -15.05 -6.82 10.54
N SER A 73 -15.05 -7.46 11.73
CA SER A 73 -15.96 -7.10 12.81
C SER A 73 -15.62 -5.73 13.39
N SER A 74 -16.63 -5.01 13.86
CA SER A 74 -16.47 -3.77 14.63
C SER A 74 -15.76 -3.95 15.96
N ASP A 75 -15.73 -5.19 16.47
CA ASP A 75 -15.16 -5.52 17.78
C ASP A 75 -13.63 -5.66 17.73
N THR A 76 -13.06 -5.83 16.53
CA THR A 76 -11.61 -5.91 16.37
C THR A 76 -11.01 -4.51 16.49
N PRO A 77 -10.04 -4.26 17.39
CA PRO A 77 -9.39 -2.96 17.53
C PRO A 77 -8.81 -2.47 16.20
N LEU A 78 -9.11 -1.22 15.82
CA LEU A 78 -8.67 -0.60 14.58
C LEU A 78 -7.83 0.65 14.86
N ILE A 79 -6.61 0.68 14.39
CA ILE A 79 -5.71 1.85 14.43
C ILE A 79 -5.50 2.38 13.02
N ILE A 80 -5.82 3.66 12.83
CA ILE A 80 -5.62 4.37 11.57
C ILE A 80 -4.26 5.06 11.57
N SER A 81 -3.48 4.84 10.50
CA SER A 81 -2.15 5.44 10.37
C SER A 81 -1.91 6.04 8.97
N LYS A 82 -1.49 7.31 8.95
CA LYS A 82 -1.04 7.98 7.71
C LYS A 82 0.25 7.36 7.14
N LEU A 83 1.03 6.68 7.96
CA LEU A 83 2.24 5.98 7.53
C LEU A 83 1.93 4.83 6.55
N LEU A 84 0.67 4.36 6.52
CA LEU A 84 0.19 3.31 5.62
C LEU A 84 -0.44 3.84 4.31
N ARG A 85 -0.45 5.15 4.04
CA ARG A 85 -0.92 5.72 2.78
C ARG A 85 -0.18 5.15 1.57
N GLU A 86 -0.80 5.20 0.39
CA GLU A 86 -0.12 4.91 -0.88
C GLU A 86 1.00 5.94 -1.12
N ARG A 87 1.93 5.61 -1.98
CA ARG A 87 2.97 6.53 -2.44
C ARG A 87 2.32 7.78 -3.05
N SER A 88 2.71 8.95 -2.54
CA SER A 88 2.27 10.20 -3.14
C SER A 88 2.91 10.40 -4.53
N LEU A 89 2.08 10.84 -5.46
CA LEU A 89 2.50 11.24 -6.80
C LEU A 89 2.53 12.77 -6.98
N GLY A 90 2.40 13.51 -5.88
CA GLY A 90 2.57 14.96 -5.83
C GLY A 90 1.74 15.69 -6.89
N ASP A 91 2.40 16.54 -7.66
CA ASP A 91 1.76 17.36 -8.70
C ASP A 91 1.00 16.56 -9.78
N PHE A 92 1.23 15.26 -9.89
CA PHE A 92 0.57 14.43 -10.88
C PHE A 92 -0.77 13.89 -10.41
N GLU A 93 -1.03 13.87 -9.11
CA GLU A 93 -2.26 13.28 -8.57
C GLU A 93 -3.53 13.89 -9.16
N GLY A 94 -4.46 13.03 -9.56
CA GLY A 94 -5.72 13.40 -10.20
C GLY A 94 -5.62 13.80 -11.66
N LYS A 95 -4.43 13.94 -12.22
CA LYS A 95 -4.23 14.32 -13.63
C LYS A 95 -4.16 13.09 -14.53
N ARG A 96 -4.70 13.20 -15.74
CA ARG A 96 -4.55 12.15 -16.75
C ARG A 96 -3.08 11.98 -17.13
N ILE A 97 -2.66 10.75 -17.31
CA ILE A 97 -1.25 10.45 -17.62
C ILE A 97 -0.81 11.14 -18.92
N GLU A 98 -1.68 11.14 -19.95
CA GLU A 98 -1.38 11.78 -21.22
C GLU A 98 -1.26 13.29 -21.14
N ASP A 99 -2.09 13.93 -20.29
CA ASP A 99 -2.06 15.38 -20.11
C ASP A 99 -0.77 15.81 -19.42
N VAL A 100 -0.35 15.07 -18.39
CA VAL A 100 0.92 15.33 -17.69
C VAL A 100 2.11 15.19 -18.63
N LYS A 101 2.11 14.17 -19.52
CA LYS A 101 3.18 13.97 -20.51
C LYS A 101 3.29 15.10 -21.54
N LYS A 102 2.19 15.78 -21.83
CA LYS A 102 2.14 16.90 -22.80
C LYS A 102 2.31 18.27 -22.13
N ASP A 103 2.22 18.35 -20.83
CA ASP A 103 2.31 19.61 -20.08
C ASP A 103 3.74 20.16 -20.17
N LYS A 104 3.90 21.40 -20.64
CA LYS A 104 5.20 22.07 -20.81
C LYS A 104 6.00 22.14 -19.49
N ARG A 105 5.32 22.15 -18.34
CA ARG A 105 5.96 22.15 -17.01
C ARG A 105 6.67 20.84 -16.70
N TYR A 106 6.16 19.73 -17.25
CA TYR A 106 6.60 18.38 -16.90
C TYR A 106 7.24 17.61 -18.05
N ILE A 107 7.13 18.10 -19.30
CA ILE A 107 7.64 17.39 -20.49
C ILE A 107 9.14 17.08 -20.38
N LYS A 108 9.93 17.95 -19.73
CA LYS A 108 11.35 17.72 -19.49
C LYS A 108 11.62 16.45 -18.68
N PHE A 109 10.73 16.10 -17.74
CA PHE A 109 10.86 14.90 -16.92
C PHE A 109 10.61 13.63 -17.73
N PHE A 110 9.72 13.68 -18.73
CA PHE A 110 9.41 12.53 -19.58
C PHE A 110 10.39 12.36 -20.75
N ASN A 111 11.17 13.39 -21.05
CA ASN A 111 12.27 13.33 -22.01
C ASN A 111 13.57 12.82 -21.38
N ASP A 112 13.67 12.79 -20.05
CA ASP A 112 14.78 12.19 -19.33
C ASP A 112 14.51 10.69 -19.10
N SER A 113 15.37 9.83 -19.65
CA SER A 113 15.25 8.38 -19.50
C SER A 113 15.24 7.93 -18.04
N ASN A 114 15.99 8.60 -17.16
CA ASN A 114 16.01 8.29 -15.73
C ASN A 114 14.69 8.63 -15.06
N PHE A 115 13.96 9.65 -15.54
CA PHE A 115 12.68 10.05 -14.96
C PHE A 115 11.52 9.16 -15.42
N THR A 116 11.54 8.60 -16.61
CA THR A 116 10.48 7.68 -17.09
C THR A 116 10.34 6.48 -16.17
N GLU A 117 11.42 6.09 -15.49
CA GLU A 117 11.46 5.00 -14.51
C GLU A 117 10.99 5.40 -13.09
N PHE A 118 10.54 6.64 -12.86
CA PHE A 118 10.18 7.12 -11.52
C PHE A 118 9.14 6.25 -10.80
N ARG A 119 8.32 5.53 -11.52
CA ARG A 119 7.34 4.59 -10.94
C ARG A 119 7.99 3.37 -10.30
N HIS A 120 9.18 2.99 -10.78
CA HIS A 120 9.94 1.82 -10.36
C HIS A 120 11.34 2.22 -9.88
N SER A 121 11.44 3.29 -9.09
CA SER A 121 12.70 3.82 -8.61
C SER A 121 12.68 4.11 -7.11
N PHE A 122 13.80 3.81 -6.46
CA PHE A 122 14.04 4.23 -5.08
C PHE A 122 14.40 5.72 -4.96
N HIS A 123 14.81 6.37 -6.06
CA HIS A 123 15.36 7.72 -6.03
C HIS A 123 14.54 8.72 -6.83
N GLN A 124 13.98 8.31 -7.96
CA GLN A 124 13.19 9.18 -8.81
C GLN A 124 11.75 9.31 -8.29
N LYS A 125 11.18 10.50 -8.37
CA LYS A 125 9.82 10.80 -7.93
C LYS A 125 9.17 11.92 -8.73
N ALA A 126 7.84 11.93 -8.75
CA ALA A 126 7.07 13.07 -9.25
C ALA A 126 7.37 14.33 -8.43
N PRO A 127 7.24 15.53 -8.99
CA PRO A 127 7.41 16.77 -8.23
C PRO A 127 6.52 16.78 -6.99
N PHE A 128 7.10 17.07 -5.83
CA PHE A 128 6.43 17.04 -4.51
C PHE A 128 5.83 15.69 -4.10
N GLY A 129 6.15 14.60 -4.82
CA GLY A 129 5.72 13.25 -4.49
C GLY A 129 6.75 12.45 -3.70
N GLU A 130 6.48 11.16 -3.54
CA GLU A 130 7.35 10.17 -2.89
C GLU A 130 7.98 9.22 -3.92
N ASN A 131 9.21 8.80 -3.68
CA ASN A 131 9.81 7.61 -4.28
C ASN A 131 9.64 6.39 -3.37
N TYR A 132 10.17 5.23 -3.76
CA TYR A 132 10.11 4.02 -2.94
C TYR A 132 10.90 4.14 -1.64
N LEU A 133 12.01 4.87 -1.63
CA LEU A 133 12.80 5.09 -0.41
C LEU A 133 12.04 5.94 0.62
N ASP A 134 11.31 6.97 0.18
CA ASP A 134 10.47 7.79 1.05
C ASP A 134 9.37 6.92 1.71
N VAL A 135 8.69 6.08 0.91
CA VAL A 135 7.69 5.13 1.43
C VAL A 135 8.32 4.12 2.39
N TYR A 136 9.49 3.55 2.03
CA TYR A 136 10.18 2.59 2.89
C TYR A 136 10.55 3.19 4.25
N LYS A 137 11.08 4.42 4.28
CA LYS A 137 11.40 5.11 5.54
C LYS A 137 10.19 5.28 6.46
N ARG A 138 9.01 5.66 5.92
CA ARG A 138 7.81 5.76 6.76
C ARG A 138 7.27 4.41 7.20
N ILE A 139 7.50 3.34 6.44
CA ILE A 139 7.18 1.97 6.85
C ILE A 139 8.10 1.51 7.99
N GLN A 140 9.40 1.86 7.98
CA GLN A 140 10.29 1.62 9.12
C GLN A 140 9.76 2.31 10.39
N ILE A 141 9.35 3.59 10.28
CA ILE A 141 8.76 4.32 11.41
C ILE A 141 7.48 3.62 11.90
N PHE A 142 6.62 3.15 10.98
CA PHE A 142 5.40 2.43 11.33
C PHE A 142 5.71 1.16 12.13
N PHE A 143 6.61 0.30 11.65
CA PHE A 143 6.97 -0.94 12.34
C PHE A 143 7.66 -0.70 13.68
N ASN A 144 8.42 0.38 13.84
CA ASN A 144 9.01 0.76 15.11
C ASN A 144 7.98 1.26 16.13
N GLN A 145 6.81 1.72 15.69
CA GLN A 145 5.72 2.20 16.56
C GLN A 145 4.75 1.11 16.97
N ILE A 146 4.65 0.02 16.21
CA ILE A 146 3.74 -1.08 16.53
C ILE A 146 4.46 -2.14 17.36
N PHE A 147 3.81 -2.57 18.44
CA PHE A 147 4.28 -3.68 19.24
C PHE A 147 3.85 -4.99 18.59
N LEU A 148 4.82 -5.73 18.07
CA LEU A 148 4.61 -7.10 17.61
C LEU A 148 4.75 -8.04 18.82
N ASN A 149 3.69 -8.17 19.60
CA ASN A 149 3.66 -9.09 20.73
C ASN A 149 3.71 -10.55 20.25
N GLU A 150 4.30 -11.43 21.06
CA GLU A 150 4.31 -12.87 20.79
C GLU A 150 2.88 -13.41 20.70
N ASN A 151 2.66 -14.30 19.73
CA ASN A 151 1.38 -14.97 19.48
C ASN A 151 0.21 -14.04 19.10
N HIS A 152 0.49 -12.83 18.62
CA HIS A 152 -0.51 -11.91 18.09
C HIS A 152 -0.63 -12.00 16.57
N SER A 153 -1.87 -12.03 16.10
CA SER A 153 -2.18 -11.88 14.68
C SER A 153 -2.63 -10.46 14.40
N SER A 154 -1.95 -9.80 13.47
CA SER A 154 -2.25 -8.42 13.07
C SER A 154 -2.58 -8.34 11.59
N VAL A 155 -3.56 -7.51 11.23
CA VAL A 155 -3.86 -7.16 9.84
C VAL A 155 -3.32 -5.77 9.54
N ILE A 156 -2.71 -5.60 8.38
CA ILE A 156 -2.31 -4.29 7.85
C ILE A 156 -3.01 -4.09 6.50
N ILE A 157 -3.97 -3.13 6.47
CA ILE A 157 -4.69 -2.78 5.24
C ILE A 157 -4.07 -1.53 4.64
N ALA A 158 -3.47 -1.69 3.48
CA ALA A 158 -2.70 -0.63 2.83
C ALA A 158 -2.85 -0.69 1.29
N HIS A 159 -1.81 -0.29 0.59
CA HIS A 159 -1.80 -0.08 -0.86
C HIS A 159 -0.64 -0.84 -1.49
N GLN A 160 -0.60 -0.87 -2.83
CA GLN A 160 0.37 -1.69 -3.56
C GLN A 160 1.82 -1.34 -3.22
N THR A 161 2.22 -0.05 -3.35
CA THR A 161 3.60 0.36 -3.07
C THR A 161 3.93 0.18 -1.59
N THR A 162 3.00 0.53 -0.72
CA THR A 162 3.16 0.42 0.74
C THR A 162 3.37 -1.02 1.17
N ILE A 163 2.57 -1.98 0.66
CA ILE A 163 2.73 -3.41 0.98
C ILE A 163 4.05 -3.97 0.44
N ARG A 164 4.45 -3.55 -0.76
CA ARG A 164 5.77 -3.90 -1.30
C ARG A 164 6.90 -3.45 -0.37
N CYS A 165 6.80 -2.22 0.18
CA CYS A 165 7.76 -1.72 1.15
C CYS A 165 7.67 -2.43 2.50
N CYS A 166 6.48 -2.89 2.94
CA CYS A 166 6.35 -3.75 4.12
C CYS A 166 7.07 -5.07 3.92
N LEU A 167 6.85 -5.75 2.78
CA LEU A 167 7.52 -7.02 2.46
C LEU A 167 9.04 -6.85 2.36
N LEU A 168 9.50 -5.77 1.75
CA LEU A 168 10.93 -5.44 1.69
C LEU A 168 11.51 -5.22 3.09
N TYR A 169 10.82 -4.51 3.97
CA TYR A 169 11.24 -4.29 5.35
C TYR A 169 11.29 -5.60 6.14
N LEU A 170 10.28 -6.45 5.97
CA LEU A 170 10.20 -7.76 6.61
C LEU A 170 11.10 -8.82 5.93
N ARG A 171 11.86 -8.45 4.90
CA ARG A 171 12.78 -9.30 4.11
C ARG A 171 12.12 -10.48 3.42
N GLU A 172 10.85 -10.38 3.11
CA GLU A 172 10.12 -11.38 2.32
C GLU A 172 10.41 -11.25 0.81
N ILE A 173 10.91 -10.07 0.37
CA ILE A 173 11.33 -9.80 -1.02
C ILE A 173 12.62 -8.98 -1.05
N SER A 174 13.36 -9.07 -2.15
CA SER A 174 14.55 -8.27 -2.42
C SER A 174 14.22 -6.88 -3.02
N LYS A 175 15.23 -6.02 -3.15
CA LYS A 175 15.10 -4.71 -3.83
C LYS A 175 14.77 -4.88 -5.33
N GLU A 176 15.26 -5.94 -5.95
CA GLU A 176 15.05 -6.24 -7.36
C GLU A 176 13.62 -6.70 -7.63
N GLU A 177 13.04 -7.45 -6.70
CA GLU A 177 11.67 -7.98 -6.82
C GLU A 177 10.59 -6.94 -6.53
N VAL A 178 10.90 -5.91 -5.71
CA VAL A 178 9.91 -4.97 -5.17
C VAL A 178 9.07 -4.28 -6.24
N PHE A 179 9.62 -4.01 -7.41
CA PHE A 179 8.92 -3.30 -8.47
C PHE A 179 7.97 -4.20 -9.28
N ASN A 180 8.26 -5.50 -9.36
CA ASN A 180 7.56 -6.45 -10.22
C ASN A 180 6.46 -7.21 -9.47
N LEU A 181 6.50 -7.25 -8.14
CA LEU A 181 5.52 -7.97 -7.34
C LEU A 181 4.13 -7.34 -7.47
N ARG A 182 3.19 -8.06 -8.04
CA ARG A 182 1.79 -7.65 -8.08
C ARG A 182 1.10 -8.00 -6.76
N ILE A 183 0.44 -7.01 -6.16
CA ILE A 183 -0.37 -7.21 -4.95
C ILE A 183 -1.85 -7.18 -5.35
N PRO A 184 -2.56 -8.31 -5.32
CA PRO A 184 -3.99 -8.36 -5.61
C PRO A 184 -4.82 -7.61 -4.57
N ASN A 185 -6.03 -7.18 -4.95
CA ASN A 185 -6.94 -6.55 -4.00
C ASN A 185 -7.60 -7.59 -3.10
N CYS A 186 -7.69 -7.35 -1.79
CA CYS A 186 -8.34 -8.21 -0.79
C CYS A 186 -7.81 -9.65 -0.74
N GLU A 187 -6.58 -9.90 -1.13
CA GLU A 187 -5.93 -11.20 -0.95
C GLU A 187 -4.85 -11.06 0.15
N PRO A 188 -4.99 -11.78 1.28
CA PRO A 188 -4.03 -11.71 2.37
C PRO A 188 -2.67 -12.31 1.98
N ILE A 189 -1.59 -11.57 2.23
CA ILE A 189 -0.23 -12.08 2.21
C ILE A 189 0.17 -12.30 3.65
N ILE A 190 0.54 -13.54 3.99
CA ILE A 190 0.85 -13.94 5.36
C ILE A 190 2.35 -13.89 5.56
N VAL A 191 2.79 -13.17 6.60
CA VAL A 191 4.19 -13.12 7.03
C VAL A 191 4.28 -13.65 8.45
N ASP A 192 5.08 -14.69 8.64
CA ASP A 192 5.37 -15.27 9.95
C ASP A 192 6.59 -14.55 10.57
N ILE A 193 6.35 -13.81 11.65
CA ILE A 193 7.41 -13.12 12.36
C ILE A 193 8.16 -14.09 13.26
N LYS A 194 9.41 -14.39 12.93
CA LYS A 194 10.29 -15.25 13.72
C LYS A 194 10.78 -14.52 14.97
N LYS A 195 10.84 -15.21 16.11
CA LYS A 195 11.43 -14.69 17.35
C LYS A 195 12.85 -14.15 17.12
N GLY A 196 13.11 -12.96 17.68
CA GLY A 196 14.47 -12.41 17.74
C GLY A 196 14.99 -11.77 16.45
N VAL A 197 14.19 -11.65 15.41
CA VAL A 197 14.59 -10.88 14.23
C VAL A 197 14.30 -9.40 14.50
N ILE A 198 15.32 -8.67 14.89
CA ILE A 198 15.28 -7.19 14.93
C ILE A 198 15.44 -6.72 13.49
N TYR A 199 14.39 -6.14 12.93
CA TYR A 199 14.39 -5.57 11.60
C TYR A 199 15.03 -4.15 11.62
N GLU A 200 16.27 -4.07 12.17
CA GLU A 200 17.06 -2.85 12.06
C GLU A 200 17.87 -2.91 10.77
N ARG A 201 17.51 -2.10 9.77
CA ARG A 201 18.48 -1.67 8.75
C ARG A 201 18.00 -0.48 7.95
N CYS A 202 18.92 0.49 7.81
CA CYS A 202 18.88 1.49 6.75
C CYS A 202 19.11 0.81 5.39
N ILE A 203 18.34 1.22 4.39
CA ILE A 203 18.74 1.05 2.99
C ILE A 203 19.74 2.17 2.73
N GLU A 204 21.02 1.82 2.59
CA GLU A 204 22.06 2.70 2.06
C GLU A 204 21.88 2.88 0.55
#